data_8f6813a882794580c8b29dde52b2b129
#
_entry.id   8f6813a882794580c8b29dde52b2b129
#
_cell.length_a   1.000
_cell.length_b   1.000
_cell.length_c   1.000
_cell.angle_alpha   90.00
_cell.angle_beta   90.00
_cell.angle_gamma   90.00
#
_symmetry.space_group_name_H-M   'P 1'
#
loop_
_entity.id
_entity.type
_entity.pdbx_description
1 polymer ?
#
loop_
_entity_poly.entity_id
_entity_poly.type
_entity_poly.pdbx_seq_one_letter_code
_entity_poly.pdbx_strand_id
1 'polypeptide(L)'
;IKKTLAVFAALFLLVGCENDNDENPSSELGYNENPASFKEIGTITIGGTAAAEISAYDETTKRLFTVNNSSTNKIDVIDLTDPTKPVVLTSIDMATYNGAANSVAVYGGKLAVALESKSNKQEAGKVVVFNTSTYALIKEITVGALPDMITFSPDGKYIVTANEGEPNDTYSLDPEGSVSIIDVAANYAVTTLNFAQFSTQLSDLKTKGFRIASVSNNFANDIEPEYVTISADSKTAWVTLQENNGIAKIDLVGK
;
A
#
# COMPACT_ATOMS: atom_id res chain seq x y z
N ILE A 1 63.33 7.73 47.44
CA ILE A 1 62.67 7.47 46.15
C ILE A 1 61.14 7.48 46.39
N LYS A 2 60.56 8.61 46.12
CA LYS A 2 59.05 8.77 46.25
C LYS A 2 58.40 8.32 44.93
N LYS A 3 57.55 7.32 44.98
CA LYS A 3 56.72 6.91 43.87
C LYS A 3 55.43 7.71 43.91
N THR A 4 55.21 8.56 42.93
CA THR A 4 53.97 9.30 42.73
C THR A 4 53.04 8.42 41.93
N LEU A 5 51.88 8.07 42.51
CA LEU A 5 50.80 7.34 41.87
C LEU A 5 49.91 8.36 41.19
N ALA A 6 49.86 8.37 39.86
CA ALA A 6 48.95 9.19 39.09
C ALA A 6 47.61 8.42 38.95
N VAL A 7 46.56 8.94 39.57
CA VAL A 7 45.19 8.44 39.39
C VAL A 7 44.61 9.14 38.16
N PHE A 8 44.39 8.37 37.08
CA PHE A 8 43.59 8.82 35.94
C PHE A 8 42.13 8.69 36.30
N ALA A 9 41.46 9.80 36.55
CA ALA A 9 40.03 9.86 36.62
C ALA A 9 39.47 9.87 35.20
N ALA A 10 38.92 8.73 34.75
CA ALA A 10 38.16 8.67 33.51
C ALA A 10 36.79 9.38 33.74
N LEU A 11 36.66 10.56 33.19
CA LEU A 11 35.39 11.29 33.14
C LEU A 11 34.51 10.64 32.07
N PHE A 12 33.59 9.77 32.45
CA PHE A 12 32.51 9.32 31.57
C PHE A 12 31.57 10.49 31.34
N LEU A 13 31.68 11.13 30.19
CA LEU A 13 30.61 11.97 29.67
C LEU A 13 29.45 11.04 29.30
N LEU A 14 28.48 10.94 30.16
CA LEU A 14 27.13 10.50 29.81
C LEU A 14 26.57 11.57 28.88
N VAL A 15 26.71 11.36 27.57
CA VAL A 15 25.86 12.03 26.60
C VAL A 15 24.48 11.44 26.85
N GLY A 16 23.66 12.13 27.64
CA GLY A 16 22.23 11.88 27.69
C GLY A 16 21.71 12.11 26.29
N CYS A 17 21.01 11.13 25.72
CA CYS A 17 20.08 11.46 24.66
C CYS A 17 19.19 12.56 25.23
N GLU A 18 19.28 13.77 24.71
CA GLU A 18 18.20 14.74 24.83
C GLU A 18 16.98 14.01 24.31
N ASN A 19 15.95 13.89 25.14
CA ASN A 19 14.61 13.61 24.67
C ASN A 19 14.32 14.76 23.71
N ASP A 20 14.40 14.50 22.41
CA ASP A 20 13.62 15.25 21.45
C ASP A 20 12.21 15.16 22.01
N ASN A 21 11.68 16.29 22.43
CA ASN A 21 10.27 16.40 22.71
C ASN A 21 9.60 16.00 21.39
N ASP A 22 9.16 14.74 21.32
CA ASP A 22 8.27 14.28 20.28
C ASP A 22 7.05 15.21 20.38
N GLU A 23 7.07 16.26 19.57
CA GLU A 23 5.87 17.06 19.32
C GLU A 23 4.87 16.05 18.78
N ASN A 24 3.93 15.66 19.63
CA ASN A 24 2.90 14.71 19.30
C ASN A 24 2.15 15.25 18.07
N PRO A 25 2.27 14.64 16.88
CA PRO A 25 1.65 15.17 15.67
C PRO A 25 0.13 15.31 15.80
N SER A 26 -0.50 14.67 16.79
CA SER A 26 -1.91 14.86 17.12
C SER A 26 -2.22 16.28 17.62
N SER A 27 -1.23 16.99 18.17
CA SER A 27 -1.43 18.38 18.64
C SER A 27 -1.60 19.37 17.48
N GLU A 28 -1.02 19.10 16.33
CA GLU A 28 -1.19 19.94 15.13
C GLU A 28 -2.58 19.78 14.50
N LEU A 29 -3.21 18.63 14.68
CA LEU A 29 -4.56 18.35 14.19
C LEU A 29 -5.67 18.76 15.18
N GLY A 30 -5.32 19.26 16.37
CA GLY A 30 -6.27 19.68 17.38
C GLY A 30 -7.03 18.55 18.07
N TYR A 31 -6.59 17.30 17.91
CA TYR A 31 -7.15 16.13 18.60
C TYR A 31 -6.38 15.87 19.90
N ASN A 32 -7.12 15.75 20.98
CA ASN A 32 -6.56 15.36 22.28
C ASN A 32 -6.80 13.85 22.46
N GLU A 33 -5.91 13.05 21.88
CA GLU A 33 -6.02 11.60 21.94
C GLU A 33 -5.57 11.06 23.30
N ASN A 34 -6.35 10.16 23.85
CA ASN A 34 -6.00 9.42 25.06
C ASN A 34 -5.94 7.91 24.73
N PRO A 35 -4.75 7.33 24.55
CA PRO A 35 -4.62 5.90 24.25
C PRO A 35 -5.28 4.97 25.28
N ALA A 36 -5.39 5.42 26.55
CA ALA A 36 -6.06 4.64 27.59
C ALA A 36 -7.59 4.56 27.40
N SER A 37 -8.17 5.39 26.55
CA SER A 37 -9.59 5.38 26.24
C SER A 37 -9.96 4.53 25.02
N PHE A 38 -8.97 3.90 24.36
CA PHE A 38 -9.21 3.03 23.21
C PHE A 38 -10.12 1.86 23.58
N LYS A 39 -11.24 1.74 22.89
CA LYS A 39 -12.23 0.68 23.08
C LYS A 39 -13.04 0.47 21.80
N GLU A 40 -13.59 -0.73 21.63
CA GLU A 40 -14.62 -0.98 20.63
C GLU A 40 -15.85 -0.10 20.91
N ILE A 41 -16.33 0.59 19.89
CA ILE A 41 -17.54 1.44 19.96
C ILE A 41 -18.69 0.92 19.10
N GLY A 42 -18.41 0.09 18.12
CA GLY A 42 -19.38 -0.53 17.23
C GLY A 42 -18.77 -1.67 16.45
N THR A 43 -19.63 -2.59 16.02
CA THR A 43 -19.22 -3.76 15.25
C THR A 43 -20.26 -4.10 14.18
N ILE A 44 -19.82 -4.67 13.07
CA ILE A 44 -20.69 -5.14 11.99
C ILE A 44 -20.12 -6.43 11.41
N THR A 45 -20.99 -7.40 11.12
CA THR A 45 -20.60 -8.62 10.43
C THR A 45 -20.96 -8.50 8.95
N ILE A 46 -19.96 -8.62 8.05
CA ILE A 46 -20.14 -8.48 6.60
C ILE A 46 -19.84 -9.76 5.82
N GLY A 47 -19.51 -10.86 6.48
CA GLY A 47 -19.25 -12.15 5.85
C GLY A 47 -18.46 -13.09 6.72
N GLY A 48 -17.91 -14.13 6.11
CA GLY A 48 -17.06 -15.15 6.75
C GLY A 48 -15.57 -14.93 6.45
N THR A 49 -14.88 -16.03 6.13
CA THR A 49 -13.47 -16.01 5.73
C THR A 49 -13.28 -15.13 4.49
N ALA A 50 -12.17 -14.40 4.42
CA ALA A 50 -11.82 -13.44 3.36
C ALA A 50 -12.82 -12.28 3.19
N ALA A 51 -13.52 -11.89 4.26
CA ALA A 51 -14.27 -10.64 4.35
C ALA A 51 -13.51 -9.63 5.19
N ALA A 52 -13.61 -8.35 4.85
CA ALA A 52 -13.03 -7.22 5.61
C ALA A 52 -11.49 -7.24 5.72
N GLU A 53 -10.78 -7.61 4.66
CA GLU A 53 -9.31 -7.62 4.68
C GLU A 53 -8.72 -6.21 4.60
N ILE A 54 -9.14 -5.43 3.59
CA ILE A 54 -8.69 -4.05 3.37
C ILE A 54 -9.89 -3.12 3.33
N SER A 55 -9.75 -1.94 3.93
CA SER A 55 -10.81 -0.92 3.92
C SER A 55 -10.26 0.49 3.75
N ALA A 56 -11.09 1.38 3.19
CA ALA A 56 -10.80 2.80 3.06
C ALA A 56 -12.01 3.64 3.46
N TYR A 57 -11.79 4.68 4.24
CA TYR A 57 -12.84 5.57 4.75
C TYR A 57 -12.91 6.88 3.98
N ASP A 58 -14.10 7.26 3.55
CA ASP A 58 -14.38 8.59 2.99
C ASP A 58 -15.03 9.47 4.06
N GLU A 59 -14.26 10.41 4.60
CA GLU A 59 -14.74 11.33 5.62
C GLU A 59 -15.87 12.23 5.15
N THR A 60 -15.94 12.55 3.85
CA THR A 60 -16.96 13.41 3.27
C THR A 60 -18.33 12.74 3.27
N THR A 61 -18.37 11.48 2.86
CA THR A 61 -19.63 10.71 2.81
C THR A 61 -19.89 9.90 4.06
N LYS A 62 -18.93 9.83 5.00
CA LYS A 62 -18.95 8.96 6.19
C LYS A 62 -19.12 7.48 5.84
N ARG A 63 -18.53 7.05 4.73
CA ARG A 63 -18.63 5.67 4.23
C ARG A 63 -17.29 4.95 4.32
N LEU A 64 -17.32 3.72 4.80
CA LEU A 64 -16.24 2.78 4.74
C LEU A 64 -16.46 1.85 3.56
N PHE A 65 -15.46 1.74 2.70
CA PHE A 65 -15.43 0.81 1.58
C PHE A 65 -14.52 -0.35 1.95
N THR A 66 -15.04 -1.58 1.93
CA THR A 66 -14.32 -2.75 2.44
C THR A 66 -14.31 -3.85 1.41
N VAL A 67 -13.11 -4.39 1.12
CA VAL A 67 -12.96 -5.57 0.28
C VAL A 67 -13.63 -6.76 0.94
N ASN A 68 -14.46 -7.47 0.17
CA ASN A 68 -15.13 -8.68 0.63
C ASN A 68 -15.12 -9.75 -0.47
N ASN A 69 -14.26 -10.73 -0.32
CA ASN A 69 -14.09 -11.87 -1.21
C ASN A 69 -14.68 -13.18 -0.64
N SER A 70 -15.50 -13.10 0.42
CA SER A 70 -15.99 -14.29 1.15
C SER A 70 -16.90 -15.21 0.33
N SER A 71 -17.68 -14.66 -0.62
CA SER A 71 -18.59 -15.45 -1.47
C SER A 71 -18.65 -14.93 -2.90
N THR A 72 -18.60 -13.61 -3.06
CA THR A 72 -18.54 -12.90 -4.34
C THR A 72 -17.53 -11.79 -4.19
N ASN A 73 -16.78 -11.50 -5.27
CA ASN A 73 -15.82 -10.40 -5.25
C ASN A 73 -16.58 -9.07 -5.28
N LYS A 74 -16.61 -8.36 -4.18
CA LYS A 74 -17.36 -7.10 -4.04
C LYS A 74 -16.65 -6.14 -3.08
N ILE A 75 -17.05 -4.88 -3.16
CA ILE A 75 -16.74 -3.88 -2.17
C ILE A 75 -17.99 -3.58 -1.38
N ASP A 76 -18.04 -3.90 -0.10
CA ASP A 76 -19.12 -3.51 0.78
C ASP A 76 -19.00 -2.03 1.13
N VAL A 77 -20.13 -1.33 1.09
CA VAL A 77 -20.24 0.09 1.44
C VAL A 77 -20.95 0.20 2.77
N ILE A 78 -20.27 0.65 3.79
CA ILE A 78 -20.74 0.70 5.17
C ILE A 78 -20.92 2.17 5.57
N ASP A 79 -22.09 2.51 6.07
CA ASP A 79 -22.37 3.81 6.68
C ASP A 79 -21.77 3.87 8.09
N LEU A 80 -20.93 4.85 8.33
CA LEU A 80 -20.32 5.19 9.61
C LEU A 80 -20.75 6.57 10.10
N THR A 81 -21.87 7.11 9.65
CA THR A 81 -22.45 8.37 10.17
C THR A 81 -22.64 8.30 11.69
N ASP A 82 -23.10 7.15 12.20
CA ASP A 82 -23.03 6.76 13.61
C ASP A 82 -22.09 5.55 13.74
N PRO A 83 -20.82 5.73 14.13
CA PRO A 83 -19.88 4.62 14.19
C PRO A 83 -20.20 3.60 15.28
N THR A 84 -21.13 3.91 16.20
CA THR A 84 -21.62 2.94 17.19
C THR A 84 -22.66 1.97 16.62
N LYS A 85 -23.17 2.26 15.42
CA LYS A 85 -24.20 1.48 14.72
C LYS A 85 -23.90 1.41 13.22
N PRO A 86 -22.78 0.78 12.83
CA PRO A 86 -22.43 0.66 11.42
C PRO A 86 -23.48 -0.13 10.64
N VAL A 87 -23.79 0.28 9.40
CA VAL A 87 -24.81 -0.35 8.55
C VAL A 87 -24.28 -0.57 7.14
N VAL A 88 -24.44 -1.78 6.59
CA VAL A 88 -24.16 -2.01 5.17
C VAL A 88 -25.25 -1.33 4.33
N LEU A 89 -24.89 -0.35 3.51
CA LEU A 89 -25.79 0.34 2.61
C LEU A 89 -26.03 -0.46 1.33
N THR A 90 -24.96 -0.94 0.74
CA THR A 90 -24.94 -1.64 -0.55
C THR A 90 -23.60 -2.33 -0.75
N SER A 91 -23.43 -2.99 -1.90
CA SER A 91 -22.15 -3.51 -2.36
C SER A 91 -21.94 -3.16 -3.83
N ILE A 92 -20.68 -2.96 -4.22
CA ILE A 92 -20.27 -2.79 -5.62
C ILE A 92 -19.70 -4.12 -6.09
N ASP A 93 -20.33 -4.73 -7.09
CA ASP A 93 -19.92 -6.03 -7.63
C ASP A 93 -18.68 -5.88 -8.52
N MET A 94 -17.58 -6.55 -8.16
CA MET A 94 -16.33 -6.55 -8.91
C MET A 94 -16.30 -7.60 -10.02
N ALA A 95 -17.19 -8.58 -10.01
CA ALA A 95 -17.30 -9.58 -11.09
C ALA A 95 -17.56 -8.93 -12.46
N THR A 96 -18.26 -7.79 -12.50
CA THR A 96 -18.52 -6.99 -13.70
C THR A 96 -17.21 -6.56 -14.40
N TYR A 97 -16.12 -6.42 -13.64
CA TYR A 97 -14.80 -5.98 -14.13
C TYR A 97 -13.83 -7.14 -14.36
N ASN A 98 -14.32 -8.38 -14.25
CA ASN A 98 -13.53 -9.62 -14.41
C ASN A 98 -12.30 -9.66 -13.51
N GLY A 99 -12.45 -9.24 -12.25
CA GLY A 99 -11.36 -9.19 -11.27
C GLY A 99 -11.77 -9.61 -9.87
N ALA A 100 -10.80 -9.92 -9.04
CA ALA A 100 -10.94 -10.01 -7.59
C ALA A 100 -10.24 -8.81 -6.94
N ALA A 101 -10.87 -8.21 -5.94
CA ALA A 101 -10.35 -7.02 -5.29
C ALA A 101 -9.29 -7.41 -4.24
N ASN A 102 -8.11 -6.84 -4.34
CA ASN A 102 -7.05 -6.99 -3.34
C ASN A 102 -6.96 -5.77 -2.42
N SER A 103 -7.18 -4.57 -2.94
CA SER A 103 -6.99 -3.35 -2.16
C SER A 103 -7.91 -2.22 -2.61
N VAL A 104 -8.16 -1.28 -1.70
CA VAL A 104 -8.98 -0.08 -1.93
C VAL A 104 -8.31 1.16 -1.34
N ALA A 105 -8.50 2.30 -2.01
CA ALA A 105 -8.09 3.61 -1.50
C ALA A 105 -9.14 4.66 -1.83
N VAL A 106 -9.25 5.69 -0.99
CA VAL A 106 -10.19 6.80 -1.17
C VAL A 106 -9.47 8.14 -1.13
N TYR A 107 -9.82 9.02 -2.06
CA TYR A 107 -9.38 10.40 -2.05
C TYR A 107 -10.33 11.30 -2.86
N GLY A 108 -10.69 12.45 -2.31
CA GLY A 108 -11.42 13.51 -3.03
C GLY A 108 -12.70 13.04 -3.75
N GLY A 109 -13.52 12.23 -3.08
CA GLY A 109 -14.75 11.69 -3.64
C GLY A 109 -14.56 10.55 -4.65
N LYS A 110 -13.37 9.95 -4.70
CA LYS A 110 -13.03 8.80 -5.57
C LYS A 110 -12.62 7.61 -4.73
N LEU A 111 -13.17 6.45 -5.07
CA LEU A 111 -12.77 5.14 -4.60
C LEU A 111 -11.97 4.48 -5.72
N ALA A 112 -10.71 4.15 -5.49
CA ALA A 112 -9.90 3.34 -6.38
C ALA A 112 -9.82 1.90 -5.83
N VAL A 113 -10.00 0.91 -6.69
CA VAL A 113 -9.97 -0.51 -6.36
C VAL A 113 -8.92 -1.20 -7.22
N ALA A 114 -7.97 -1.89 -6.60
CA ALA A 114 -7.03 -2.76 -7.28
C ALA A 114 -7.66 -4.13 -7.49
N LEU A 115 -7.64 -4.62 -8.72
CA LEU A 115 -8.23 -5.90 -9.13
C LEU A 115 -7.17 -6.76 -9.80
N GLU A 116 -6.90 -7.95 -9.26
CA GLU A 116 -6.23 -9.00 -10.02
C GLU A 116 -7.14 -9.57 -11.10
N SER A 117 -6.59 -10.18 -12.14
CA SER A 117 -7.37 -10.88 -13.16
C SER A 117 -7.97 -12.17 -12.58
N LYS A 118 -9.29 -12.28 -12.61
CA LYS A 118 -10.01 -13.46 -12.10
C LYS A 118 -9.72 -14.74 -12.89
N SER A 119 -9.41 -14.60 -14.19
CA SER A 119 -9.13 -15.74 -15.05
C SER A 119 -7.74 -16.32 -14.83
N ASN A 120 -6.76 -15.44 -14.60
CA ASN A 120 -5.37 -15.80 -14.40
C ASN A 120 -4.65 -14.63 -13.73
N LYS A 121 -4.25 -14.77 -12.47
CA LYS A 121 -3.60 -13.68 -11.72
C LYS A 121 -2.23 -13.27 -12.27
N GLN A 122 -1.63 -14.07 -13.16
CA GLN A 122 -0.41 -13.71 -13.88
C GLN A 122 -0.65 -12.80 -15.09
N GLU A 123 -1.91 -12.55 -15.45
CA GLU A 123 -2.26 -11.56 -16.46
C GLU A 123 -2.33 -10.15 -15.86
N ALA A 124 -2.32 -9.13 -16.73
CA ALA A 124 -2.48 -7.76 -16.33
C ALA A 124 -3.76 -7.56 -15.50
N GLY A 125 -3.59 -6.91 -14.36
CA GLY A 125 -4.68 -6.49 -13.49
C GLY A 125 -5.27 -5.15 -13.90
N LYS A 126 -6.16 -4.63 -13.05
CA LYS A 126 -6.86 -3.37 -13.31
C LYS A 126 -6.94 -2.50 -12.05
N VAL A 127 -7.07 -1.21 -12.28
CA VAL A 127 -7.61 -0.27 -11.30
C VAL A 127 -8.97 0.21 -11.80
N VAL A 128 -9.98 0.12 -10.96
CA VAL A 128 -11.31 0.65 -11.26
C VAL A 128 -11.62 1.79 -10.30
N VAL A 129 -11.99 2.95 -10.84
CA VAL A 129 -12.26 4.16 -10.06
C VAL A 129 -13.74 4.47 -10.08
N PHE A 130 -14.33 4.66 -8.90
CA PHE A 130 -15.75 4.99 -8.70
C PHE A 130 -15.90 6.34 -7.98
N ASN A 131 -17.05 6.95 -8.13
CA ASN A 131 -17.49 8.06 -7.29
C ASN A 131 -17.99 7.52 -5.93
N THR A 132 -17.49 8.05 -4.82
CA THR A 132 -17.86 7.55 -3.48
C THR A 132 -19.29 7.84 -3.06
N SER A 133 -19.93 8.83 -3.65
CA SER A 133 -21.33 9.20 -3.31
C SER A 133 -22.36 8.42 -4.13
N THR A 134 -22.10 8.25 -5.43
CA THR A 134 -23.05 7.64 -6.38
C THR A 134 -22.70 6.22 -6.77
N TYR A 135 -21.49 5.77 -6.47
CA TYR A 135 -20.89 4.48 -6.88
C TYR A 135 -20.79 4.31 -8.41
N ALA A 136 -20.98 5.39 -9.16
CA ALA A 136 -20.84 5.37 -10.60
C ALA A 136 -19.37 5.16 -11.00
N LEU A 137 -19.15 4.32 -12.01
CA LEU A 137 -17.85 4.12 -12.63
C LEU A 137 -17.33 5.45 -13.20
N ILE A 138 -16.09 5.80 -12.85
CA ILE A 138 -15.36 6.94 -13.43
C ILE A 138 -14.38 6.44 -14.48
N LYS A 139 -13.59 5.41 -14.15
CA LYS A 139 -12.55 4.91 -15.05
C LYS A 139 -12.19 3.46 -14.77
N GLU A 140 -11.84 2.72 -15.82
CA GLU A 140 -11.19 1.42 -15.79
C GLU A 140 -9.80 1.56 -16.42
N ILE A 141 -8.75 1.03 -15.78
CA ILE A 141 -7.35 1.28 -16.11
C ILE A 141 -6.60 -0.04 -16.01
N THR A 142 -5.88 -0.43 -17.06
CA THR A 142 -4.99 -1.61 -17.01
C THR A 142 -3.69 -1.26 -16.30
N VAL A 143 -3.24 -2.15 -15.41
CA VAL A 143 -1.97 -2.06 -14.66
C VAL A 143 -1.20 -3.37 -14.76
N GLY A 144 -0.11 -3.54 -14.01
CA GLY A 144 0.67 -4.79 -14.00
C GLY A 144 -0.10 -6.00 -13.47
N ALA A 145 0.52 -7.16 -13.50
CA ALA A 145 -0.06 -8.40 -12.97
C ALA A 145 -0.15 -8.36 -11.46
N LEU A 146 -1.25 -8.88 -10.91
CA LEU A 146 -1.51 -8.97 -9.47
C LEU A 146 -1.27 -7.63 -8.74
N PRO A 147 -2.09 -6.57 -9.01
CA PRO A 147 -2.01 -5.35 -8.21
C PRO A 147 -2.53 -5.63 -6.80
N ASP A 148 -1.58 -5.77 -5.86
CA ASP A 148 -1.87 -6.19 -4.50
C ASP A 148 -2.29 -5.00 -3.62
N MET A 149 -1.61 -3.87 -3.75
CA MET A 149 -1.89 -2.67 -2.95
C MET A 149 -2.07 -1.43 -3.82
N ILE A 150 -3.00 -0.57 -3.41
CA ILE A 150 -3.30 0.71 -4.07
C ILE A 150 -3.35 1.86 -3.07
N THR A 151 -2.82 3.02 -3.45
CA THR A 151 -2.96 4.25 -2.65
C THR A 151 -3.03 5.49 -3.53
N PHE A 152 -3.66 6.57 -3.01
CA PHE A 152 -3.53 7.90 -3.58
C PHE A 152 -2.33 8.63 -3.00
N SER A 153 -1.72 9.52 -3.80
CA SER A 153 -0.81 10.53 -3.23
C SER A 153 -1.60 11.48 -2.33
N PRO A 154 -0.97 12.05 -1.28
CA PRO A 154 -1.63 12.99 -0.37
C PRO A 154 -2.30 14.19 -1.05
N ASP A 155 -1.80 14.62 -2.20
CA ASP A 155 -2.40 15.70 -3.01
C ASP A 155 -3.44 15.20 -4.04
N GLY A 156 -3.66 13.88 -4.12
CA GLY A 156 -4.64 13.24 -5.01
C GLY A 156 -4.27 13.26 -6.50
N LYS A 157 -3.05 13.68 -6.87
CA LYS A 157 -2.63 13.72 -8.28
C LYS A 157 -2.35 12.35 -8.85
N TYR A 158 -1.83 11.45 -8.02
CA TYR A 158 -1.43 10.11 -8.45
C TYR A 158 -2.20 9.05 -7.69
N ILE A 159 -2.50 7.95 -8.39
CA ILE A 159 -2.81 6.66 -7.81
C ILE A 159 -1.60 5.77 -8.09
N VAL A 160 -1.11 5.05 -7.10
CA VAL A 160 0.04 4.16 -7.22
C VAL A 160 -0.38 2.75 -6.83
N THR A 161 -0.03 1.76 -7.65
CA THR A 161 -0.21 0.34 -7.33
C THR A 161 1.13 -0.36 -7.25
N ALA A 162 1.29 -1.23 -6.26
CA ALA A 162 2.28 -2.29 -6.27
C ALA A 162 1.67 -3.48 -7.01
N ASN A 163 2.31 -3.90 -8.09
CA ASN A 163 1.88 -5.06 -8.89
C ASN A 163 2.89 -6.17 -8.62
N GLU A 164 2.48 -7.13 -7.83
CA GLU A 164 3.35 -8.17 -7.28
C GLU A 164 3.99 -9.01 -8.37
N GLY A 165 3.19 -9.46 -9.36
CA GLY A 165 3.72 -10.28 -10.43
C GLY A 165 4.05 -11.71 -9.98
N GLU A 166 3.40 -12.22 -8.95
CA GLU A 166 3.64 -13.56 -8.39
C GLU A 166 3.55 -14.67 -9.46
N PRO A 167 4.50 -15.63 -9.49
CA PRO A 167 4.45 -16.75 -10.41
C PRO A 167 3.27 -17.68 -10.12
N ASN A 168 2.91 -18.52 -11.09
CA ASN A 168 2.01 -19.63 -10.81
C ASN A 168 2.74 -20.78 -10.10
N ASP A 169 1.98 -21.70 -9.50
CA ASP A 169 2.51 -22.83 -8.69
C ASP A 169 3.60 -23.67 -9.38
N THR A 170 3.63 -23.66 -10.71
CA THR A 170 4.61 -24.41 -11.50
C THR A 170 5.74 -23.57 -12.05
N TYR A 171 5.75 -22.27 -11.80
CA TYR A 171 6.69 -21.29 -12.37
C TYR A 171 6.74 -21.30 -13.91
N SER A 172 5.66 -21.77 -14.56
CA SER A 172 5.54 -21.76 -16.01
C SER A 172 5.04 -20.40 -16.55
N LEU A 173 4.39 -19.62 -15.70
CA LEU A 173 4.01 -18.24 -15.91
C LEU A 173 4.54 -17.44 -14.71
N ASP A 174 5.40 -16.49 -15.01
CA ASP A 174 6.15 -15.70 -14.03
C ASP A 174 6.29 -14.28 -14.58
N PRO A 175 5.26 -13.42 -14.37
CA PRO A 175 5.29 -12.05 -14.86
C PRO A 175 6.27 -11.19 -14.04
N GLU A 176 6.75 -10.10 -14.64
CA GLU A 176 7.57 -9.13 -13.92
C GLU A 176 6.73 -8.37 -12.88
N GLY A 177 7.25 -8.26 -11.66
CA GLY A 177 6.73 -7.30 -10.71
C GLY A 177 6.97 -5.85 -11.17
N SER A 178 6.05 -4.97 -10.84
CA SER A 178 6.09 -3.58 -11.31
C SER A 178 5.36 -2.62 -10.38
N VAL A 179 5.55 -1.33 -10.61
CA VAL A 179 4.79 -0.26 -9.96
C VAL A 179 4.09 0.56 -11.04
N SER A 180 2.78 0.72 -10.94
CA SER A 180 2.04 1.60 -11.85
C SER A 180 1.75 2.93 -11.17
N ILE A 181 2.11 4.03 -11.82
CA ILE A 181 1.81 5.40 -11.43
C ILE A 181 0.76 5.94 -12.38
N ILE A 182 -0.42 6.21 -11.88
CA ILE A 182 -1.59 6.66 -12.65
C ILE A 182 -1.79 8.14 -12.39
N ASP A 183 -1.68 8.97 -13.41
CA ASP A 183 -1.86 10.42 -13.33
C ASP A 183 -3.35 10.77 -13.49
N VAL A 184 -4.00 11.15 -12.39
CA VAL A 184 -5.45 11.42 -12.34
C VAL A 184 -5.82 12.60 -13.23
N ALA A 185 -4.99 13.65 -13.29
CA ALA A 185 -5.24 14.85 -14.09
C ALA A 185 -5.02 14.60 -15.59
N ALA A 186 -4.12 13.68 -15.94
CA ALA A 186 -3.84 13.28 -17.32
C ALA A 186 -4.80 12.18 -17.83
N ASN A 187 -6.07 12.26 -17.46
CA ASN A 187 -7.10 11.27 -17.83
C ASN A 187 -6.71 9.83 -17.43
N TYR A 188 -6.07 9.68 -16.28
CA TYR A 188 -5.60 8.39 -15.75
C TYR A 188 -4.52 7.72 -16.61
N ALA A 189 -3.65 8.51 -17.23
CA ALA A 189 -2.49 7.97 -17.95
C ALA A 189 -1.58 7.18 -17.02
N VAL A 190 -1.12 6.01 -17.46
CA VAL A 190 -0.31 5.08 -16.67
C VAL A 190 1.17 5.17 -17.09
N THR A 191 2.05 5.28 -16.11
CA THR A 191 3.48 5.01 -16.25
C THR A 191 3.80 3.77 -15.43
N THR A 192 4.32 2.72 -16.07
CA THR A 192 4.73 1.50 -15.39
C THR A 192 6.25 1.48 -15.23
N LEU A 193 6.71 1.27 -14.01
CA LEU A 193 8.12 1.10 -13.67
C LEU A 193 8.36 -0.37 -13.35
N ASN A 194 9.39 -0.96 -13.98
CA ASN A 194 9.87 -2.29 -13.66
C ASN A 194 11.28 -2.23 -13.05
N PHE A 195 11.80 -3.38 -12.69
CA PHE A 195 13.09 -3.50 -11.98
C PHE A 195 14.24 -4.01 -12.85
N ALA A 196 14.02 -4.27 -14.12
CA ALA A 196 15.01 -4.87 -15.04
C ALA A 196 16.35 -4.11 -15.08
N GLN A 197 16.30 -2.77 -14.95
CA GLN A 197 17.48 -1.90 -14.92
C GLN A 197 18.47 -2.20 -13.78
N PHE A 198 18.01 -2.83 -12.70
CA PHE A 198 18.84 -3.18 -11.54
C PHE A 198 19.51 -4.55 -11.66
N SER A 199 19.23 -5.33 -12.69
CA SER A 199 19.79 -6.67 -12.90
C SER A 199 21.32 -6.70 -12.91
N THR A 200 21.96 -5.66 -13.44
CA THR A 200 23.44 -5.52 -13.43
C THR A 200 24.01 -5.24 -12.04
N GLN A 201 23.19 -4.83 -11.07
CA GLN A 201 23.59 -4.53 -9.70
C GLN A 201 23.35 -5.71 -8.75
N LEU A 202 22.89 -6.86 -9.25
CA LEU A 202 22.49 -8.01 -8.44
C LEU A 202 23.58 -8.45 -7.46
N SER A 203 24.85 -8.50 -7.89
CA SER A 203 25.96 -8.89 -7.02
C SER A 203 26.08 -7.97 -5.80
N ASP A 204 26.02 -6.66 -6.02
CA ASP A 204 26.13 -5.66 -4.95
C ASP A 204 24.89 -5.68 -4.05
N LEU A 205 23.70 -5.85 -4.63
CA LEU A 205 22.45 -5.97 -3.86
C LEU A 205 22.49 -7.19 -2.93
N LYS A 206 22.95 -8.35 -3.42
CA LYS A 206 23.09 -9.55 -2.58
C LYS A 206 24.08 -9.35 -1.43
N THR A 207 25.18 -8.63 -1.61
CA THR A 207 26.12 -8.32 -0.52
C THR A 207 25.50 -7.44 0.57
N LYS A 208 24.44 -6.70 0.24
CA LYS A 208 23.68 -5.85 1.16
C LYS A 208 22.48 -6.55 1.77
N GLY A 209 22.28 -7.84 1.50
CA GLY A 209 21.20 -8.65 2.08
C GLY A 209 19.96 -8.76 1.21
N PHE A 210 19.98 -8.26 -0.03
CA PHE A 210 18.90 -8.45 -0.98
C PHE A 210 18.79 -9.92 -1.38
N ARG A 211 17.56 -10.44 -1.43
CA ARG A 211 17.28 -11.85 -1.76
C ARG A 211 16.75 -11.99 -3.17
N ILE A 212 17.14 -13.05 -3.83
CA ILE A 212 16.58 -13.54 -5.08
C ILE A 212 16.28 -15.03 -4.86
N ALA A 213 15.05 -15.41 -4.97
CA ALA A 213 14.53 -16.73 -4.70
C ALA A 213 14.23 -17.52 -5.99
N SER A 214 14.01 -16.81 -7.11
CA SER A 214 13.57 -17.39 -8.38
C SER A 214 14.52 -18.49 -8.88
N VAL A 215 13.94 -19.56 -9.30
CA VAL A 215 14.62 -20.63 -10.05
C VAL A 215 14.85 -20.28 -11.52
N SER A 216 14.19 -19.22 -12.02
CA SER A 216 14.27 -18.80 -13.43
C SER A 216 15.53 -18.01 -13.77
N ASN A 217 16.31 -17.56 -12.78
CA ASN A 217 17.44 -16.63 -12.93
C ASN A 217 17.10 -15.30 -13.60
N ASN A 218 15.82 -14.95 -13.71
CA ASN A 218 15.39 -13.67 -14.24
C ASN A 218 15.15 -12.70 -13.07
N PHE A 219 16.02 -11.70 -12.94
CA PHE A 219 15.96 -10.73 -11.87
C PHE A 219 14.62 -10.01 -11.78
N ALA A 220 14.07 -9.56 -12.92
CA ALA A 220 12.86 -8.74 -12.93
C ALA A 220 11.61 -9.51 -12.52
N ASN A 221 11.56 -10.81 -12.81
CA ASN A 221 10.45 -11.68 -12.43
C ASN A 221 10.47 -12.07 -10.95
N ASP A 222 11.66 -12.01 -10.31
CA ASP A 222 11.81 -12.34 -8.89
C ASP A 222 11.54 -11.14 -7.96
N ILE A 223 11.23 -9.98 -8.51
CA ILE A 223 10.93 -8.79 -7.70
C ILE A 223 9.43 -8.69 -7.52
N GLU A 224 8.99 -8.78 -6.27
CA GLU A 224 7.58 -8.78 -5.90
C GLU A 224 7.24 -7.54 -5.06
N PRO A 225 6.74 -6.45 -5.70
CA PRO A 225 6.28 -5.26 -4.99
C PRO A 225 4.96 -5.54 -4.28
N GLU A 226 4.86 -5.22 -2.98
CA GLU A 226 3.66 -5.47 -2.20
C GLU A 226 2.98 -4.22 -1.66
N TYR A 227 3.66 -3.40 -0.89
CA TYR A 227 3.03 -2.29 -0.20
C TYR A 227 3.64 -0.95 -0.57
N VAL A 228 2.82 0.10 -0.68
CA VAL A 228 3.24 1.46 -1.07
C VAL A 228 2.91 2.47 0.02
N THR A 229 3.86 3.32 0.34
CA THR A 229 3.62 4.56 1.08
C THR A 229 4.17 5.76 0.32
N ILE A 230 3.55 6.92 0.47
CA ILE A 230 3.92 8.13 -0.27
C ILE A 230 4.20 9.25 0.73
N SER A 231 5.26 10.04 0.47
CA SER A 231 5.63 11.19 1.28
C SER A 231 4.51 12.24 1.34
N ALA A 232 4.45 12.99 2.43
CA ALA A 232 3.44 14.03 2.65
C ALA A 232 3.46 15.12 1.54
N ASP A 233 4.61 15.36 0.92
CA ASP A 233 4.76 16.29 -0.21
C ASP A 233 4.38 15.67 -1.57
N SER A 234 3.93 14.42 -1.59
CA SER A 234 3.49 13.68 -2.79
C SER A 234 4.56 13.46 -3.85
N LYS A 235 5.86 13.56 -3.50
CA LYS A 235 6.95 13.47 -4.48
C LYS A 235 7.67 12.13 -4.48
N THR A 236 7.65 11.41 -3.37
CA THR A 236 8.38 10.15 -3.23
C THR A 236 7.44 9.05 -2.80
N ALA A 237 7.51 7.89 -3.46
CA ALA A 237 6.91 6.66 -2.99
C ALA A 237 8.01 5.68 -2.52
N TRP A 238 7.69 4.90 -1.50
CA TRP A 238 8.46 3.73 -1.09
C TRP A 238 7.57 2.50 -1.25
N VAL A 239 8.15 1.48 -1.84
CA VAL A 239 7.47 0.22 -2.12
C VAL A 239 8.26 -0.90 -1.46
N THR A 240 7.62 -1.70 -0.64
CA THR A 240 8.24 -2.89 -0.06
C THR A 240 8.40 -3.97 -1.13
N LEU A 241 9.57 -4.59 -1.14
CA LEU A 241 9.90 -5.79 -1.90
C LEU A 241 10.15 -6.86 -0.86
N GLN A 242 9.05 -7.38 -0.28
CA GLN A 242 9.08 -8.18 0.95
C GLN A 242 9.88 -9.46 0.73
N GLU A 243 9.59 -10.19 -0.32
CA GLU A 243 10.29 -11.44 -0.66
C GLU A 243 11.78 -11.21 -0.94
N ASN A 244 12.12 -10.03 -1.44
CA ASN A 244 13.50 -9.68 -1.77
C ASN A 244 14.26 -9.00 -0.62
N ASN A 245 13.62 -8.76 0.55
CA ASN A 245 14.23 -8.05 1.67
C ASN A 245 14.75 -6.65 1.27
N GLY A 246 13.94 -5.91 0.51
CA GLY A 246 14.29 -4.62 -0.06
C GLY A 246 13.17 -3.59 -0.01
N ILE A 247 13.53 -2.33 -0.29
CA ILE A 247 12.59 -1.22 -0.46
C ILE A 247 12.98 -0.45 -1.72
N ALA A 248 12.04 -0.31 -2.64
CA ALA A 248 12.19 0.57 -3.79
C ALA A 248 11.79 2.00 -3.43
N LYS A 249 12.63 2.98 -3.79
CA LYS A 249 12.31 4.40 -3.68
C LYS A 249 12.06 4.97 -5.07
N ILE A 250 10.93 5.62 -5.25
CA ILE A 250 10.44 6.12 -6.54
C ILE A 250 10.23 7.64 -6.46
N ASP A 251 10.77 8.36 -7.43
CA ASP A 251 10.44 9.77 -7.66
C ASP A 251 9.16 9.84 -8.51
N LEU A 252 8.05 10.30 -7.90
CA LEU A 252 6.75 10.40 -8.57
C LEU A 252 6.68 11.55 -9.59
N VAL A 253 7.58 12.53 -9.49
CA VAL A 253 7.60 13.69 -10.39
C VAL A 253 8.44 13.39 -11.64
N GLY A 254 9.60 12.76 -11.46
CA GLY A 254 10.51 12.41 -12.54
C GLY A 254 10.10 11.15 -13.31
N LYS A 255 9.38 10.25 -12.64
CA LYS A 255 8.85 8.94 -13.11
C LYS A 255 9.89 8.06 -13.81
#